data_421dcf37ceda3fdb6521428417719a1c
#
_entry.id   421dcf37ceda3fdb6521428417719a1c
#
_cell.length_a   1.000
_cell.length_b   1.000
_cell.length_c   1.000
_cell.angle_alpha   90.00
_cell.angle_beta   90.00
_cell.angle_gamma   90.00
#
_symmetry.space_group_name_H-M   'P 1'
#
loop_
_entity.id
_entity.type
_entity.pdbx_description
1 polymer ?
#
loop_
_entity_poly.entity_id
_entity_poly.type
_entity_poly.pdbx_seq_one_letter_code
_entity_poly.pdbx_strand_id
1 'polypeptide(L)'
;VKAFMEKEIFPHEDFVDKSGVVPDDLGRQIEKKAKEAGLYSANMPENIGGGGLSKKAISLIEREYGKTSHALHSWIGRPTEILLACVGDQISNYLQPCVTGEKRELFALSEPGAGSDVMGMKSNARRDGADWILNGSKHFISGPCMPDFAIVFAVTGLDDTKRGPRKRITAFLVDVGTRGFEISEGNKSVSYRGYKTFQLSFNDVRLGPDQVLGEEGNGLELAGKWLGMGRIWVGACCCGKAERIIGLANEW
;
A
#
# COMPACT_ATOMS: atom_id res chain seq x y z
N VAL A 1 -9.41 -14.33 -14.04
CA VAL A 1 -9.82 -13.50 -12.89
C VAL A 1 -11.24 -13.80 -12.48
N LYS A 2 -12.24 -13.67 -13.39
CA LYS A 2 -13.67 -13.88 -13.06
C LYS A 2 -13.93 -15.20 -12.32
N ALA A 3 -13.49 -16.33 -12.89
CA ALA A 3 -13.63 -17.64 -12.25
C ALA A 3 -12.94 -17.73 -10.87
N PHE A 4 -11.79 -17.04 -10.69
CA PHE A 4 -11.13 -16.94 -9.41
C PHE A 4 -12.00 -16.21 -8.38
N MET A 5 -12.59 -15.06 -8.76
CA MET A 5 -13.47 -14.30 -7.88
C MET A 5 -14.68 -15.10 -7.45
N GLU A 6 -15.35 -15.78 -8.41
CA GLU A 6 -16.53 -16.61 -8.16
C GLU A 6 -16.25 -17.79 -7.23
N LYS A 7 -15.09 -18.42 -7.39
CA LYS A 7 -14.74 -19.64 -6.64
C LYS A 7 -14.06 -19.36 -5.30
N GLU A 8 -13.15 -18.39 -5.26
CA GLU A 8 -12.23 -18.22 -4.13
C GLU A 8 -12.53 -16.98 -3.28
N ILE A 9 -13.37 -16.06 -3.75
CA ILE A 9 -13.62 -14.79 -3.06
C ILE A 9 -15.10 -14.66 -2.65
N PHE A 10 -16.03 -14.74 -3.58
CA PHE A 10 -17.46 -14.49 -3.31
C PHE A 10 -18.05 -15.36 -2.19
N PRO A 11 -17.66 -16.64 -2.01
CA PRO A 11 -18.20 -17.47 -0.93
C PRO A 11 -17.92 -16.93 0.48
N HIS A 12 -16.95 -16.03 0.64
CA HIS A 12 -16.52 -15.49 1.92
C HIS A 12 -17.13 -14.12 2.26
N GLU A 13 -17.85 -13.48 1.31
CA GLU A 13 -18.32 -12.11 1.46
C GLU A 13 -19.31 -11.95 2.62
N ASP A 14 -20.30 -12.80 2.73
CA ASP A 14 -21.32 -12.74 3.78
C ASP A 14 -20.71 -12.87 5.17
N PHE A 15 -19.76 -13.77 5.33
CA PHE A 15 -19.04 -13.93 6.60
C PHE A 15 -18.24 -12.66 6.94
N VAL A 16 -17.47 -12.13 5.99
CA VAL A 16 -16.62 -10.94 6.22
C VAL A 16 -17.46 -9.69 6.46
N ASP A 17 -18.57 -9.54 5.75
CA ASP A 17 -19.47 -8.41 5.97
C ASP A 17 -20.11 -8.46 7.36
N LYS A 18 -20.58 -9.62 7.81
CA LYS A 18 -21.18 -9.80 9.14
C LYS A 18 -20.17 -9.67 10.27
N SER A 19 -19.02 -10.33 10.15
CA SER A 19 -17.99 -10.33 11.21
C SER A 19 -17.16 -9.04 11.27
N GLY A 20 -16.99 -8.37 10.14
CA GLY A 20 -16.07 -7.23 9.98
C GLY A 20 -14.59 -7.64 10.07
N VAL A 21 -14.27 -8.91 9.80
CA VAL A 21 -12.89 -9.44 9.87
C VAL A 21 -12.66 -10.40 8.71
N VAL A 22 -11.49 -10.31 8.09
CA VAL A 22 -10.92 -11.39 7.28
C VAL A 22 -9.94 -12.14 8.18
N PRO A 23 -10.21 -13.40 8.58
CA PRO A 23 -9.27 -14.20 9.35
C PRO A 23 -7.95 -14.37 8.59
N ASP A 24 -6.83 -14.35 9.29
CA ASP A 24 -5.50 -14.40 8.67
C ASP A 24 -5.26 -15.72 7.91
N ASP A 25 -5.82 -16.85 8.38
CA ASP A 25 -5.77 -18.13 7.69
C ASP A 25 -6.53 -18.11 6.36
N LEU A 26 -7.74 -17.52 6.34
CA LEU A 26 -8.49 -17.29 5.09
C LEU A 26 -7.71 -16.38 4.13
N GLY A 27 -7.17 -15.28 4.65
CA GLY A 27 -6.37 -14.36 3.85
C GLY A 27 -5.16 -15.05 3.20
N ARG A 28 -4.40 -15.84 3.97
CA ARG A 28 -3.26 -16.60 3.45
C ARG A 28 -3.67 -17.69 2.44
N GLN A 29 -4.84 -18.30 2.60
CA GLN A 29 -5.39 -19.23 1.60
C GLN A 29 -5.69 -18.52 0.27
N ILE A 30 -6.34 -17.35 0.33
CA ILE A 30 -6.61 -16.52 -0.85
C ILE A 30 -5.28 -16.14 -1.53
N GLU A 31 -4.30 -15.67 -0.77
CA GLU A 31 -2.97 -15.31 -1.28
C GLU A 31 -2.29 -16.49 -1.99
N LYS A 32 -2.26 -17.66 -1.36
CA LYS A 32 -1.69 -18.87 -1.94
C LYS A 32 -2.33 -19.21 -3.29
N LYS A 33 -3.66 -19.22 -3.34
CA LYS A 33 -4.41 -19.50 -4.57
C LYS A 33 -4.21 -18.42 -5.63
N ALA A 34 -4.05 -17.16 -5.22
CA ALA A 34 -3.73 -16.06 -6.12
C ALA A 34 -2.34 -16.21 -6.76
N LYS A 35 -1.35 -16.68 -6.00
CA LYS A 35 -0.02 -17.02 -6.51
C LYS A 35 -0.09 -18.18 -7.52
N GLU A 36 -0.80 -19.26 -7.19
CA GLU A 36 -1.03 -20.40 -8.08
C GLU A 36 -1.74 -20.00 -9.39
N ALA A 37 -2.61 -19.00 -9.33
CA ALA A 37 -3.35 -18.46 -10.47
C ALA A 37 -2.59 -17.38 -11.27
N GLY A 38 -1.36 -16.99 -10.85
CA GLY A 38 -0.58 -15.91 -11.46
C GLY A 38 -1.17 -14.50 -11.29
N LEU A 39 -2.00 -14.31 -10.26
CA LEU A 39 -2.65 -13.03 -9.97
C LEU A 39 -1.87 -12.19 -8.95
N TYR A 40 -1.10 -12.85 -8.07
CA TYR A 40 -0.22 -12.17 -7.12
C TYR A 40 0.93 -11.49 -7.87
N SER A 41 1.27 -10.27 -7.49
CA SER A 41 2.34 -9.46 -8.14
C SER A 41 2.19 -9.31 -9.66
N ALA A 42 0.97 -9.42 -10.19
CA ALA A 42 0.70 -9.31 -11.64
C ALA A 42 1.16 -7.96 -12.23
N ASN A 43 1.25 -6.90 -11.42
CA ASN A 43 1.71 -5.57 -11.79
C ASN A 43 3.24 -5.41 -11.81
N MET A 44 3.97 -6.31 -11.15
CA MET A 44 5.43 -6.22 -11.06
C MET A 44 6.10 -6.81 -12.31
N PRO A 45 7.32 -6.34 -12.68
CA PRO A 45 8.06 -6.84 -13.83
C PRO A 45 8.38 -8.34 -13.75
N GLU A 46 8.38 -9.04 -14.90
CA GLU A 46 8.70 -10.47 -14.99
C GLU A 46 10.11 -10.81 -14.51
N ASN A 47 11.09 -9.96 -14.81
CA ASN A 47 12.50 -10.19 -14.45
C ASN A 47 12.77 -10.19 -12.94
N ILE A 48 11.79 -9.76 -12.12
CA ILE A 48 11.86 -9.85 -10.65
C ILE A 48 10.82 -10.82 -10.08
N GLY A 49 10.17 -11.63 -10.91
CA GLY A 49 9.20 -12.63 -10.49
C GLY A 49 7.74 -12.17 -10.50
N GLY A 50 7.46 -10.98 -11.03
CA GLY A 50 6.09 -10.49 -11.22
C GLY A 50 5.43 -11.01 -12.50
N GLY A 51 4.16 -10.68 -12.70
CA GLY A 51 3.39 -11.10 -13.88
C GLY A 51 3.58 -10.24 -15.13
N GLY A 52 4.29 -9.11 -15.04
CA GLY A 52 4.61 -8.22 -16.17
C GLY A 52 3.40 -7.64 -16.90
N LEU A 53 2.21 -7.66 -16.29
CA LEU A 53 1.01 -7.26 -16.97
C LEU A 53 0.97 -5.74 -17.25
N SER A 54 0.48 -5.40 -18.44
CA SER A 54 0.31 -4.01 -18.82
C SER A 54 -0.69 -3.29 -17.90
N LYS A 55 -0.54 -1.97 -17.76
CA LYS A 55 -1.46 -1.12 -16.98
C LYS A 55 -2.92 -1.28 -17.39
N LYS A 56 -3.19 -1.50 -18.69
CA LYS A 56 -4.52 -1.80 -19.20
C LYS A 56 -5.04 -3.15 -18.67
N ALA A 57 -4.20 -4.19 -18.69
CA ALA A 57 -4.57 -5.51 -18.17
C ALA A 57 -4.86 -5.44 -16.66
N ILE A 58 -4.00 -4.77 -15.89
CA ILE A 58 -4.24 -4.55 -14.46
C ILE A 58 -5.56 -3.80 -14.21
N SER A 59 -5.89 -2.78 -15.01
CA SER A 59 -7.17 -2.08 -14.86
C SER A 59 -8.39 -2.98 -15.10
N LEU A 60 -8.29 -3.94 -16.03
CA LEU A 60 -9.35 -4.94 -16.24
C LEU A 60 -9.45 -5.93 -15.07
N ILE A 61 -8.32 -6.31 -14.48
CA ILE A 61 -8.27 -7.13 -13.27
C ILE A 61 -8.91 -6.38 -12.10
N GLU A 62 -8.56 -5.12 -11.89
CA GLU A 62 -9.12 -4.28 -10.83
C GLU A 62 -10.63 -4.07 -10.97
N ARG A 63 -11.16 -4.04 -12.19
CA ARG A 63 -12.61 -4.03 -12.42
C ARG A 63 -13.27 -5.31 -11.89
N GLU A 64 -12.66 -6.47 -12.11
CA GLU A 64 -13.18 -7.72 -11.54
C GLU A 64 -13.03 -7.75 -10.00
N TYR A 65 -11.91 -7.26 -9.46
CA TYR A 65 -11.70 -7.12 -8.01
C TYR A 65 -12.73 -6.19 -7.36
N GLY A 66 -13.13 -5.13 -8.06
CA GLY A 66 -14.16 -4.21 -7.61
C GLY A 66 -15.53 -4.84 -7.35
N LYS A 67 -15.81 -6.02 -7.90
CA LYS A 67 -17.05 -6.76 -7.69
C LYS A 67 -17.21 -7.35 -6.29
N THR A 68 -16.18 -7.28 -5.45
CA THR A 68 -16.21 -7.77 -4.07
C THR A 68 -15.78 -6.71 -3.06
N SER A 69 -15.72 -7.12 -1.79
CA SER A 69 -15.21 -6.29 -0.71
C SER A 69 -13.70 -6.06 -0.86
N HIS A 70 -13.26 -4.84 -0.57
CA HIS A 70 -11.84 -4.47 -0.61
C HIS A 70 -11.00 -5.32 0.37
N ALA A 71 -11.58 -5.69 1.51
CA ALA A 71 -10.92 -6.52 2.51
C ALA A 71 -10.48 -7.88 1.95
N LEU A 72 -11.34 -8.53 1.15
CA LEU A 72 -11.05 -9.84 0.57
C LEU A 72 -10.05 -9.75 -0.59
N HIS A 73 -10.31 -8.88 -1.59
CA HIS A 73 -9.43 -8.86 -2.76
C HIS A 73 -8.03 -8.31 -2.47
N SER A 74 -7.85 -7.55 -1.38
CA SER A 74 -6.52 -7.05 -0.98
C SER A 74 -5.53 -8.17 -0.61
N TRP A 75 -6.04 -9.36 -0.28
CA TRP A 75 -5.21 -10.54 -0.02
C TRP A 75 -4.67 -11.20 -1.31
N ILE A 76 -5.25 -10.91 -2.47
CA ILE A 76 -4.72 -11.39 -3.75
C ILE A 76 -3.27 -10.90 -3.95
N GLY A 77 -2.98 -9.72 -3.42
CA GLY A 77 -1.62 -9.18 -3.33
C GLY A 77 -1.17 -8.42 -4.58
N ARG A 78 -0.92 -7.14 -4.38
CA ARG A 78 -0.37 -6.23 -5.38
C ARG A 78 0.66 -5.33 -4.70
N PRO A 79 1.93 -5.75 -4.65
CA PRO A 79 3.00 -4.94 -4.10
C PRO A 79 3.07 -3.57 -4.76
N THR A 80 3.43 -2.55 -3.98
CA THR A 80 3.54 -1.19 -4.52
C THR A 80 4.74 -1.05 -5.46
N GLU A 81 4.50 -0.51 -6.66
CA GLU A 81 5.53 -0.27 -7.68
C GLU A 81 6.58 0.76 -7.24
N ILE A 82 6.36 1.47 -6.13
CA ILE A 82 7.37 2.36 -5.53
C ILE A 82 8.62 1.57 -5.14
N LEU A 83 8.48 0.30 -4.74
CA LEU A 83 9.59 -0.58 -4.41
C LEU A 83 10.54 -0.86 -5.59
N LEU A 84 10.15 -0.56 -6.82
CA LEU A 84 11.06 -0.61 -7.97
C LEU A 84 12.20 0.44 -7.89
N ALA A 85 12.11 1.38 -6.96
CA ALA A 85 13.21 2.29 -6.62
C ALA A 85 14.24 1.69 -5.65
N CYS A 86 14.05 0.47 -5.17
CA CYS A 86 15.01 -0.24 -4.33
C CYS A 86 16.32 -0.48 -5.06
N VAL A 87 17.44 -0.27 -4.36
CA VAL A 87 18.80 -0.48 -4.86
C VAL A 87 19.63 -1.31 -3.86
N GLY A 88 20.67 -1.99 -4.35
CA GLY A 88 21.57 -2.79 -3.49
C GLY A 88 20.78 -3.80 -2.63
N ASP A 89 21.09 -3.85 -1.36
CA ASP A 89 20.47 -4.79 -0.40
C ASP A 89 18.98 -4.53 -0.17
N GLN A 90 18.46 -3.35 -0.54
CA GLN A 90 17.02 -3.10 -0.47
C GLN A 90 16.23 -4.04 -1.40
N ILE A 91 16.83 -4.50 -2.51
CA ILE A 91 16.19 -5.43 -3.43
C ILE A 91 15.89 -6.75 -2.72
N SER A 92 16.89 -7.33 -2.05
CA SER A 92 16.74 -8.60 -1.34
C SER A 92 15.95 -8.47 -0.03
N ASN A 93 16.03 -7.31 0.63
CA ASN A 93 15.41 -7.13 1.94
C ASN A 93 13.94 -6.69 1.86
N TYR A 94 13.53 -5.99 0.79
CA TYR A 94 12.19 -5.40 0.67
C TYR A 94 11.48 -5.75 -0.64
N LEU A 95 12.09 -5.45 -1.81
CA LEU A 95 11.43 -5.63 -3.10
C LEU A 95 11.10 -7.11 -3.37
N GLN A 96 12.12 -7.97 -3.34
CA GLN A 96 11.95 -9.39 -3.66
C GLN A 96 10.97 -10.08 -2.70
N PRO A 97 11.07 -9.89 -1.36
CA PRO A 97 10.12 -10.48 -0.43
C PRO A 97 8.67 -9.98 -0.62
N CYS A 98 8.46 -8.74 -1.06
CA CYS A 98 7.12 -8.26 -1.40
C CYS A 98 6.59 -8.89 -2.69
N VAL A 99 7.44 -9.07 -3.70
CA VAL A 99 7.05 -9.72 -4.97
C VAL A 99 6.71 -11.19 -4.76
N THR A 100 7.42 -11.90 -3.88
CA THR A 100 7.12 -13.30 -3.53
C THR A 100 5.99 -13.44 -2.49
N GLY A 101 5.62 -12.33 -1.80
CA GLY A 101 4.62 -12.30 -0.75
C GLY A 101 5.11 -12.85 0.59
N GLU A 102 6.41 -12.84 0.83
CA GLU A 102 7.03 -13.13 2.12
C GLU A 102 6.92 -11.93 3.07
N LYS A 103 6.98 -10.71 2.51
CA LYS A 103 6.79 -9.46 3.26
C LYS A 103 5.64 -8.63 2.69
N ARG A 104 5.08 -7.80 3.54
CA ARG A 104 4.03 -6.83 3.20
C ARG A 104 4.41 -5.45 3.68
N GLU A 105 4.25 -4.50 2.79
CA GLU A 105 4.49 -3.08 3.05
C GLU A 105 3.22 -2.31 3.40
N LEU A 106 3.39 -1.18 4.06
CA LEU A 106 2.40 -0.11 4.13
C LEU A 106 2.90 1.14 3.42
N PHE A 107 2.00 1.80 2.70
CA PHE A 107 2.23 3.11 2.11
C PHE A 107 1.79 4.21 3.07
N ALA A 108 2.75 4.89 3.72
CA ALA A 108 2.52 5.79 4.83
C ALA A 108 2.77 7.27 4.45
N LEU A 109 1.80 7.87 3.74
CA LEU A 109 1.86 9.27 3.28
C LEU A 109 0.99 10.19 4.15
N SER A 110 -0.30 9.88 4.32
CA SER A 110 -1.30 10.73 4.96
C SER A 110 -1.04 10.94 6.45
N GLU A 111 -1.37 12.14 6.95
CA GLU A 111 -1.28 12.52 8.37
C GLU A 111 -2.63 13.05 8.87
N PRO A 112 -2.85 13.16 10.19
CA PRO A 112 -4.08 13.75 10.74
C PRO A 112 -4.40 15.14 10.18
N GLY A 113 -3.38 15.95 9.87
CA GLY A 113 -3.52 17.30 9.33
C GLY A 113 -3.14 17.48 7.87
N ALA A 114 -2.77 16.39 7.16
CA ALA A 114 -2.29 16.44 5.77
C ALA A 114 -2.79 15.23 4.97
N GLY A 115 -3.94 15.39 4.33
CA GLY A 115 -4.52 14.39 3.42
C GLY A 115 -4.33 14.80 1.97
N SER A 116 -5.34 15.48 1.38
CA SER A 116 -5.26 15.98 -0.01
C SER A 116 -4.16 17.02 -0.19
N ASP A 117 -3.94 17.86 0.79
CA ASP A 117 -2.76 18.75 0.85
C ASP A 117 -1.58 18.02 1.47
N VAL A 118 -0.84 17.27 0.64
CA VAL A 118 0.38 16.56 1.05
C VAL A 118 1.47 17.53 1.52
N MET A 119 1.48 18.79 1.03
CA MET A 119 2.47 19.79 1.45
C MET A 119 2.24 20.27 2.88
N GLY A 120 1.06 20.03 3.45
CA GLY A 120 0.76 20.22 4.88
C GLY A 120 1.48 19.25 5.82
N MET A 121 2.17 18.22 5.30
CA MET A 121 2.90 17.20 6.07
C MET A 121 3.80 17.80 7.16
N LYS A 122 3.77 17.21 8.35
CA LYS A 122 4.56 17.62 9.51
C LYS A 122 5.61 16.59 9.93
N SER A 123 5.41 15.29 9.60
CA SER A 123 6.45 14.28 9.83
C SER A 123 7.74 14.72 9.15
N ASN A 124 8.83 14.62 9.87
CA ASN A 124 10.13 15.10 9.41
C ASN A 124 11.24 14.12 9.77
N ALA A 125 12.28 14.13 8.97
CA ALA A 125 13.50 13.41 9.25
C ALA A 125 14.69 14.39 9.18
N ARG A 126 15.41 14.54 10.29
CA ARG A 126 16.61 15.38 10.37
C ARG A 126 17.87 14.54 10.25
N ARG A 127 18.90 15.07 9.63
CA ARG A 127 20.21 14.43 9.59
C ARG A 127 20.86 14.37 10.97
N ASP A 128 21.51 13.24 11.26
CA ASP A 128 22.34 13.00 12.45
C ASP A 128 23.59 12.22 12.02
N GLY A 129 24.62 12.92 11.57
CA GLY A 129 25.75 12.34 10.86
C GLY A 129 25.35 11.73 9.53
N ALA A 130 25.61 10.46 9.32
CA ALA A 130 25.18 9.71 8.13
C ALA A 130 23.71 9.27 8.22
N ASP A 131 23.15 9.19 9.42
CA ASP A 131 21.80 8.70 9.69
C ASP A 131 20.74 9.79 9.60
N TRP A 132 19.50 9.35 9.73
CA TRP A 132 18.30 10.18 9.86
C TRP A 132 17.59 9.89 11.18
N ILE A 133 17.00 10.91 11.77
CA ILE A 133 16.10 10.79 12.92
C ILE A 133 14.71 11.21 12.48
N LEU A 134 13.82 10.23 12.37
CA LEU A 134 12.44 10.40 11.91
C LEU A 134 11.51 10.63 13.10
N ASN A 135 10.67 11.68 12.98
CA ASN A 135 9.63 12.02 13.94
C ASN A 135 8.32 12.35 13.23
N GLY A 136 7.19 12.01 13.85
CA GLY A 136 5.86 12.34 13.35
C GLY A 136 4.83 11.23 13.51
N SER A 137 3.74 11.34 12.78
CA SER A 137 2.67 10.35 12.79
C SER A 137 1.99 10.24 11.43
N LYS A 138 1.47 9.05 11.11
CA LYS A 138 0.70 8.79 9.90
C LYS A 138 -0.66 8.22 10.25
N HIS A 139 -1.67 8.55 9.44
CA HIS A 139 -3.06 8.22 9.69
C HIS A 139 -3.73 7.66 8.45
N PHE A 140 -4.77 6.84 8.64
CA PHE A 140 -5.45 6.14 7.55
C PHE A 140 -4.53 5.28 6.68
N ILE A 141 -3.50 4.68 7.30
CA ILE A 141 -2.61 3.76 6.62
C ILE A 141 -3.26 2.39 6.59
N SER A 142 -3.42 1.81 5.43
CA SER A 142 -4.28 0.64 5.25
C SER A 142 -3.56 -0.55 4.62
N GLY A 143 -3.95 -1.74 5.09
CA GLY A 143 -3.44 -3.01 4.59
C GLY A 143 -4.34 -4.18 4.99
N PRO A 144 -4.18 -5.35 4.36
CA PRO A 144 -4.97 -6.53 4.68
C PRO A 144 -4.64 -7.13 6.05
N CYS A 145 -3.38 -7.02 6.48
CA CYS A 145 -2.86 -7.56 7.75
C CYS A 145 -1.80 -6.63 8.33
N MET A 146 -1.19 -7.06 9.45
CA MET A 146 0.01 -6.39 9.99
C MET A 146 1.14 -6.43 8.95
N PRO A 147 1.83 -5.30 8.74
CA PRO A 147 2.94 -5.21 7.80
C PRO A 147 4.24 -5.74 8.40
N ASP A 148 5.25 -5.92 7.54
CA ASP A 148 6.64 -6.15 7.95
C ASP A 148 7.42 -4.84 8.00
N PHE A 149 7.07 -3.87 7.16
CA PHE A 149 7.66 -2.53 7.13
C PHE A 149 6.69 -1.48 6.57
N ALA A 150 7.05 -0.22 6.70
CA ALA A 150 6.32 0.90 6.11
C ALA A 150 7.22 1.72 5.17
N ILE A 151 6.67 2.17 4.05
CA ILE A 151 7.26 3.19 3.18
C ILE A 151 6.76 4.54 3.71
N VAL A 152 7.60 5.26 4.44
CA VAL A 152 7.24 6.48 5.17
C VAL A 152 7.75 7.71 4.44
N PHE A 153 6.87 8.65 4.16
CA PHE A 153 7.23 9.94 3.56
C PHE A 153 7.38 10.99 4.65
N ALA A 154 8.53 11.66 4.67
CA ALA A 154 8.85 12.68 5.66
C ALA A 154 9.57 13.88 5.04
N VAL A 155 9.39 15.06 5.65
CA VAL A 155 10.08 16.29 5.26
C VAL A 155 11.54 16.19 5.70
N THR A 156 12.47 16.35 4.76
CA THR A 156 13.94 16.34 5.02
C THR A 156 14.58 17.70 4.84
N GLY A 157 13.83 18.71 4.43
CA GLY A 157 14.34 20.05 4.24
C GLY A 157 13.35 20.96 3.50
N LEU A 158 13.85 22.13 3.13
CA LEU A 158 13.14 23.11 2.33
C LEU A 158 14.02 23.45 1.11
N ASP A 159 13.38 23.53 -0.04
CA ASP A 159 14.00 24.01 -1.28
C ASP A 159 13.51 25.41 -1.57
N ASP A 160 14.42 26.34 -1.85
CA ASP A 160 14.06 27.66 -2.32
C ASP A 160 13.60 27.59 -3.77
N THR A 161 12.37 28.00 -4.04
CA THR A 161 11.81 28.05 -5.38
C THR A 161 11.35 29.46 -5.74
N LYS A 162 11.16 29.71 -7.04
CA LYS A 162 10.61 31.00 -7.52
C LYS A 162 9.25 31.36 -6.93
N ARG A 163 8.54 30.35 -6.36
CA ARG A 163 7.21 30.50 -5.74
C ARG A 163 7.26 30.50 -4.21
N GLY A 164 8.47 30.56 -3.62
CA GLY A 164 8.73 30.45 -2.18
C GLY A 164 9.25 29.09 -1.77
N PRO A 165 9.50 28.91 -0.44
CA PRO A 165 10.04 27.66 0.10
C PRO A 165 9.08 26.49 -0.14
N ARG A 166 9.62 25.36 -0.62
CA ARG A 166 8.89 24.12 -0.84
C ARG A 166 9.49 23.01 0.01
N LYS A 167 8.67 22.22 0.68
CA LYS A 167 9.11 21.05 1.44
C LYS A 167 9.77 20.03 0.52
N ARG A 168 10.97 19.61 0.90
CA ARG A 168 11.67 18.47 0.35
C ARG A 168 11.18 17.23 1.08
N ILE A 169 10.64 16.27 0.38
CA ILE A 169 10.07 15.06 0.97
C ILE A 169 10.85 13.85 0.47
N THR A 170 11.29 13.00 1.41
CA THR A 170 12.03 11.77 1.15
C THR A 170 11.18 10.58 1.58
N ALA A 171 11.33 9.45 0.87
CA ALA A 171 10.72 8.18 1.23
C ALA A 171 11.73 7.32 2.01
N PHE A 172 11.29 6.67 3.08
CA PHE A 172 12.09 5.81 3.93
C PHE A 172 11.45 4.44 4.07
N LEU A 173 12.27 3.39 4.11
CA LEU A 173 11.88 2.03 4.47
C LEU A 173 12.07 1.86 5.98
N VAL A 174 11.00 1.61 6.71
CA VAL A 174 11.03 1.53 8.18
C VAL A 174 10.46 0.19 8.63
N ASP A 175 11.32 -0.69 9.11
CA ASP A 175 10.94 -2.03 9.58
C ASP A 175 10.09 -1.96 10.85
N VAL A 176 9.09 -2.83 10.93
CA VAL A 176 8.34 -3.05 12.17
C VAL A 176 9.27 -3.59 13.25
N GLY A 177 9.16 -3.04 14.45
CA GLY A 177 10.06 -3.36 15.57
C GLY A 177 11.26 -2.41 15.68
N THR A 178 11.46 -1.49 14.73
CA THR A 178 12.46 -0.42 14.89
C THR A 178 12.11 0.43 16.12
N ARG A 179 13.10 0.68 16.98
CA ARG A 179 12.91 1.45 18.21
C ARG A 179 12.32 2.82 17.92
N GLY A 180 11.22 3.15 18.61
CA GLY A 180 10.50 4.42 18.43
C GLY A 180 9.45 4.39 17.33
N PHE A 181 9.31 3.28 16.56
CA PHE A 181 8.24 3.07 15.61
C PHE A 181 7.13 2.23 16.25
N GLU A 182 5.94 2.77 16.32
CA GLU A 182 4.75 2.12 16.87
C GLU A 182 3.62 2.07 15.85
N ILE A 183 2.89 0.96 15.84
CA ILE A 183 1.71 0.74 15.01
C ILE A 183 0.53 0.43 15.93
N SER A 184 -0.55 1.17 15.76
CA SER A 184 -1.82 0.90 16.45
C SER A 184 -2.96 0.74 15.45
N GLU A 185 -4.04 0.08 15.87
CA GLU A 185 -5.25 0.02 15.05
C GLU A 185 -5.81 1.42 14.81
N GLY A 186 -6.22 1.67 13.57
CA GLY A 186 -6.89 2.88 13.15
C GLY A 186 -8.41 2.76 13.19
N ASN A 187 -9.08 3.65 12.48
CA ASN A 187 -10.53 3.70 12.43
C ASN A 187 -11.11 2.52 11.62
N LYS A 188 -12.21 1.94 12.12
CA LYS A 188 -13.00 0.96 11.36
C LYS A 188 -13.83 1.67 10.30
N SER A 189 -13.76 1.18 9.07
CA SER A 189 -14.56 1.71 7.97
C SER A 189 -15.97 1.10 7.97
N VAL A 190 -16.97 1.91 7.66
CA VAL A 190 -18.36 1.45 7.48
C VAL A 190 -18.48 0.60 6.21
N SER A 191 -17.81 1.00 5.13
CA SER A 191 -17.92 0.38 3.80
C SER A 191 -16.85 -0.67 3.48
N TYR A 192 -15.68 -0.57 4.12
CA TYR A 192 -14.57 -1.52 3.94
C TYR A 192 -14.44 -2.44 5.17
N ARG A 193 -15.55 -3.08 5.53
CA ARG A 193 -15.61 -4.02 6.68
C ARG A 193 -14.58 -5.13 6.48
N GLY A 194 -13.77 -5.37 7.51
CA GLY A 194 -12.69 -6.36 7.49
C GLY A 194 -11.35 -5.86 6.91
N TYR A 195 -11.28 -4.67 6.30
CA TYR A 195 -10.03 -4.07 5.86
C TYR A 195 -9.42 -3.26 7.00
N LYS A 196 -8.15 -3.55 7.33
CA LYS A 196 -7.48 -2.90 8.46
C LYS A 196 -6.97 -1.52 8.08
N THR A 197 -7.10 -0.58 9.00
CA THR A 197 -6.41 0.71 8.96
C THR A 197 -5.52 0.83 10.17
N PHE A 198 -4.44 1.57 10.04
CA PHE A 198 -3.42 1.75 11.05
C PHE A 198 -3.11 3.23 11.27
N GLN A 199 -2.70 3.53 12.50
CA GLN A 199 -2.02 4.76 12.87
C GLN A 199 -0.57 4.40 13.16
N LEU A 200 0.35 5.17 12.59
CA LEU A 200 1.78 5.00 12.77
C LEU A 200 2.34 6.18 13.56
N SER A 201 3.20 5.92 14.51
CA SER A 201 3.86 6.90 15.35
C SER A 201 5.38 6.70 15.31
N PHE A 202 6.12 7.78 15.13
CA PHE A 202 7.56 7.80 15.03
C PHE A 202 8.12 8.76 16.07
N ASN A 203 8.92 8.26 17.00
CA ASN A 203 9.53 9.03 18.07
C ASN A 203 11.04 8.74 18.10
N ASP A 204 11.82 9.68 17.56
CA ASP A 204 13.27 9.58 17.39
C ASP A 204 13.73 8.25 16.74
N VAL A 205 13.01 7.82 15.70
CA VAL A 205 13.36 6.61 14.94
C VAL A 205 14.64 6.86 14.16
N ARG A 206 15.70 6.11 14.48
CA ARG A 206 16.98 6.19 13.77
C ARG A 206 16.97 5.30 12.54
N LEU A 207 17.29 5.89 11.40
CA LEU A 207 17.32 5.25 10.09
C LEU A 207 18.70 5.47 9.45
N GLY A 208 19.33 4.41 8.96
CA GLY A 208 20.58 4.48 8.21
C GLY A 208 20.37 5.03 6.78
N PRO A 209 21.46 5.37 6.09
CA PRO A 209 21.41 5.86 4.71
C PRO A 209 20.83 4.82 3.74
N ASP A 210 20.98 3.53 4.03
CA ASP A 210 20.43 2.39 3.30
C ASP A 210 18.90 2.25 3.41
N GLN A 211 18.26 2.99 4.32
CA GLN A 211 16.81 3.02 4.48
C GLN A 211 16.14 4.14 3.67
N VAL A 212 16.88 4.97 2.96
CA VAL A 212 16.32 5.93 2.01
C VAL A 212 15.90 5.20 0.74
N LEU A 213 14.62 5.24 0.39
CA LEU A 213 14.09 4.65 -0.83
C LEU A 213 14.19 5.65 -2.00
N GLY A 214 14.96 5.27 -3.02
CA GLY A 214 15.30 6.15 -4.13
C GLY A 214 16.26 7.26 -3.71
N GLU A 215 16.01 8.50 -4.13
CA GLU A 215 16.87 9.66 -3.86
C GLU A 215 16.28 10.56 -2.76
N GLU A 216 17.15 11.20 -1.98
CA GLU A 216 16.73 12.23 -1.04
C GLU A 216 15.98 13.35 -1.75
N GLY A 217 14.82 13.71 -1.21
CA GLY A 217 13.98 14.77 -1.77
C GLY A 217 13.05 14.34 -2.91
N ASN A 218 13.18 13.12 -3.42
CA ASN A 218 12.38 12.64 -4.55
C ASN A 218 11.13 11.83 -4.14
N GLY A 219 10.81 11.81 -2.84
CA GLY A 219 9.70 11.01 -2.31
C GLY A 219 8.34 11.34 -2.94
N LEU A 220 8.05 12.63 -3.21
CA LEU A 220 6.77 13.00 -3.85
C LEU A 220 6.67 12.54 -5.31
N GLU A 221 7.77 12.49 -6.05
CA GLU A 221 7.77 11.96 -7.40
C GLU A 221 7.46 10.46 -7.38
N LEU A 222 8.11 9.71 -6.49
CA LEU A 222 7.84 8.29 -6.28
C LEU A 222 6.37 8.05 -5.90
N ALA A 223 5.85 8.80 -4.92
CA ALA A 223 4.43 8.72 -4.53
C ALA A 223 3.51 9.07 -5.71
N GLY A 224 3.85 10.09 -6.48
CA GLY A 224 3.06 10.56 -7.63
C GLY A 224 2.93 9.53 -8.74
N LYS A 225 3.99 8.79 -9.04
CA LYS A 225 3.97 7.69 -10.03
C LYS A 225 2.96 6.62 -9.62
N TRP A 226 2.98 6.18 -8.37
CA TRP A 226 2.05 5.17 -7.86
C TRP A 226 0.62 5.69 -7.73
N LEU A 227 0.42 6.86 -7.13
CA LEU A 227 -0.89 7.46 -6.94
C LEU A 227 -1.60 7.76 -8.28
N GLY A 228 -0.84 8.10 -9.33
CA GLY A 228 -1.39 8.31 -10.67
C GLY A 228 -2.10 7.08 -11.21
N MET A 229 -1.46 5.91 -11.09
CA MET A 229 -2.05 4.63 -11.49
C MET A 229 -3.15 4.18 -10.54
N GLY A 230 -2.95 4.37 -9.24
CA GLY A 230 -3.94 4.02 -8.22
C GLY A 230 -5.31 4.66 -8.47
N ARG A 231 -5.35 5.91 -8.97
CA ARG A 231 -6.60 6.59 -9.34
C ARG A 231 -7.35 5.87 -10.47
N ILE A 232 -6.63 5.39 -11.49
CA ILE A 232 -7.22 4.64 -12.61
C ILE A 232 -7.78 3.30 -12.10
N TRP A 233 -7.04 2.61 -11.25
CA TRP A 233 -7.46 1.32 -10.70
C TRP A 233 -8.67 1.45 -9.78
N VAL A 234 -8.69 2.45 -8.92
CA VAL A 234 -9.88 2.73 -8.09
C VAL A 234 -11.11 3.03 -8.97
N GLY A 235 -10.93 3.79 -10.06
CA GLY A 235 -12.01 4.00 -11.03
C GLY A 235 -12.51 2.69 -11.66
N ALA A 236 -11.59 1.79 -12.03
CA ALA A 236 -11.94 0.47 -12.56
C ALA A 236 -12.68 -0.39 -11.51
N CYS A 237 -12.21 -0.41 -10.26
CA CYS A 237 -12.91 -1.06 -9.16
C CYS A 237 -14.34 -0.52 -8.97
N CYS A 238 -14.52 0.79 -9.04
CA CYS A 238 -15.85 1.42 -8.93
C CYS A 238 -16.79 0.96 -10.07
N CYS A 239 -16.27 0.84 -11.30
CA CYS A 239 -17.05 0.29 -12.41
C CYS A 239 -17.49 -1.15 -12.16
N GLY A 240 -16.56 -2.01 -11.68
CA GLY A 240 -16.90 -3.40 -11.34
C GLY A 240 -17.94 -3.51 -10.23
N LYS A 241 -17.83 -2.67 -9.21
CA LYS A 241 -18.81 -2.59 -8.12
C LYS A 241 -20.19 -2.17 -8.63
N ALA A 242 -20.25 -1.15 -9.47
CA ALA A 242 -21.50 -0.70 -10.08
C ALA A 242 -22.17 -1.80 -10.94
N GLU A 243 -21.38 -2.51 -11.75
CA GLU A 243 -21.89 -3.64 -12.55
C GLU A 243 -22.52 -4.72 -11.69
N ARG A 244 -21.85 -5.11 -10.60
CA ARG A 244 -22.39 -6.14 -9.71
C ARG A 244 -23.66 -5.69 -9.00
N ILE A 245 -23.71 -4.45 -8.52
CA ILE A 245 -24.91 -3.89 -7.88
C ILE A 245 -26.09 -3.87 -8.85
N ILE A 246 -25.87 -3.45 -10.10
CA ILE A 246 -26.91 -3.46 -11.15
C ILE A 246 -27.36 -4.88 -11.44
N GLY A 247 -26.42 -5.84 -11.55
CA GLY A 247 -26.75 -7.25 -11.75
C GLY A 247 -27.67 -7.79 -10.65
N LEU A 248 -27.28 -7.61 -9.38
CA LEU A 248 -28.07 -8.03 -8.22
C LEU A 248 -29.44 -7.35 -8.15
N ALA A 249 -29.54 -6.06 -8.50
CA ALA A 249 -30.80 -5.35 -8.54
C ALA A 249 -31.75 -5.85 -9.63
N ASN A 250 -31.23 -6.34 -10.75
CA ASN A 250 -32.02 -6.90 -11.83
C ASN A 250 -32.52 -8.33 -11.52
N GLU A 251 -31.86 -9.05 -10.63
CA GLU A 251 -32.25 -10.38 -10.17
C GLU A 251 -33.31 -10.34 -9.05
N TRP A 252 -33.44 -9.19 -8.37
CA TRP A 252 -34.44 -8.92 -7.33
C TRP A 252 -35.84 -8.66 -7.92
#